data_b927fa98fd17ccd90cbc75f7609bfee3
#
_entry.id   b927fa98fd17ccd90cbc75f7609bfee3
#
_cell.length_a   1.000
_cell.length_b   1.000
_cell.length_c   1.000
_cell.angle_alpha   90.00
_cell.angle_beta   90.00
_cell.angle_gamma   90.00
#
_symmetry.space_group_name_H-M   'P 1'
#
loop_
_entity.id
_entity.type
_entity.pdbx_description
1 polymer ?
#
loop_
_entity_poly.entity_id
_entity_poly.type
_entity_poly.pdbx_seq_one_letter_code
_entity_poly.pdbx_strand_id
1 'polypeptide(L)'
;MSVKKLQKSLDIDIEQLANRYPDATKDLLELTEALKAKELQREGNNSFLTYVRHIWPDFIEGRHHQIFAEKLERVAKGELKRLIVNMPPRHTKSEFASTYFPSWILGRNPKLKIMQITHTAELAFRFGRKVREVIDSP
;
A
#
# COMPACT_ATOMS: atom_id res chain seq x y z
N MET A 1 -0.18 18.05 11.05
CA MET A 1 -0.70 19.44 11.19
C MET A 1 -1.26 19.85 9.84
N SER A 2 -2.54 20.22 9.73
CA SER A 2 -3.18 20.50 8.42
C SER A 2 -2.69 21.83 7.85
N VAL A 3 -2.42 21.88 6.53
CA VAL A 3 -2.01 23.07 5.77
C VAL A 3 -2.95 24.26 6.05
N LYS A 4 -4.26 24.03 6.22
CA LYS A 4 -5.24 25.04 6.62
C LYS A 4 -4.96 25.67 8.00
N LYS A 5 -4.26 24.98 8.89
CA LYS A 5 -3.92 25.50 10.24
C LYS A 5 -2.68 26.40 10.20
N LEU A 6 -1.77 26.12 9.27
CA LEU A 6 -0.59 26.96 8.98
C LEU A 6 -0.97 28.23 8.21
N GLN A 7 -1.93 28.14 7.28
CA GLN A 7 -2.46 29.30 6.56
C GLN A 7 -3.06 30.36 7.50
N LYS A 8 -3.76 29.94 8.56
CA LYS A 8 -4.43 30.82 9.50
C LYS A 8 -3.48 31.50 10.51
N SER A 9 -2.26 30.96 10.66
CA SER A 9 -1.27 31.50 11.62
C SER A 9 -0.25 32.46 11.01
N LEU A 10 -0.16 32.56 9.67
CA LEU A 10 0.86 33.34 8.97
C LEU A 10 0.29 34.51 8.14
N ASP A 11 -1.03 34.62 8.03
CA ASP A 11 -1.71 35.66 7.21
C ASP A 11 -1.12 35.83 5.78
N ILE A 12 -0.62 34.75 5.23
CA ILE A 12 0.06 34.71 3.93
C ILE A 12 -0.98 34.36 2.86
N ASP A 13 -1.24 35.28 1.97
CA ASP A 13 -2.06 35.08 0.79
C ASP A 13 -1.26 34.23 -0.24
N ILE A 14 -1.55 32.91 -0.26
CA ILE A 14 -0.88 31.94 -1.14
C ILE A 14 -1.15 32.26 -2.61
N GLU A 15 -2.30 32.85 -2.95
CA GLU A 15 -2.61 33.27 -4.33
C GLU A 15 -1.70 34.44 -4.77
N GLN A 16 -1.42 35.40 -3.89
CA GLN A 16 -0.49 36.48 -4.18
C GLN A 16 0.95 35.98 -4.32
N LEU A 17 1.36 35.01 -3.50
CA LEU A 17 2.68 34.41 -3.62
C LEU A 17 2.82 33.56 -4.89
N ALA A 18 1.79 32.81 -5.26
CA ALA A 18 1.80 32.02 -6.49
C ALA A 18 1.92 32.87 -7.74
N ASN A 19 1.25 34.02 -7.76
CA ASN A 19 1.35 34.98 -8.87
C ASN A 19 2.69 35.72 -8.92
N ARG A 20 3.32 35.93 -7.76
CA ARG A 20 4.59 36.66 -7.67
C ARG A 20 5.82 35.77 -7.92
N TYR A 21 5.69 34.48 -7.60
CA TYR A 21 6.78 33.50 -7.72
C TYR A 21 6.26 32.17 -8.26
N PRO A 22 5.86 32.10 -9.55
CA PRO A 22 5.23 30.91 -10.13
C PRO A 22 6.16 29.68 -10.11
N ASP A 23 7.44 29.84 -10.36
CA ASP A 23 8.42 28.75 -10.36
C ASP A 23 8.61 28.19 -8.93
N ALA A 24 8.78 29.06 -7.93
CA ALA A 24 8.94 28.65 -6.55
C ALA A 24 7.69 27.92 -5.99
N THR A 25 6.51 28.33 -6.42
CA THR A 25 5.25 27.63 -6.02
C THR A 25 5.13 26.29 -6.69
N LYS A 26 5.57 26.14 -7.92
CA LYS A 26 5.61 24.84 -8.63
C LYS A 26 6.56 23.89 -7.94
N ASP A 27 7.79 24.34 -7.65
CA ASP A 27 8.80 23.54 -6.94
C ASP A 27 8.30 23.11 -5.54
N LEU A 28 7.62 24.01 -4.82
CA LEU A 28 7.04 23.72 -3.52
C LEU A 28 5.91 22.68 -3.61
N LEU A 29 5.08 22.75 -4.66
CA LEU A 29 4.02 21.79 -4.91
C LEU A 29 4.60 20.40 -5.21
N GLU A 30 5.57 20.32 -6.11
CA GLU A 30 6.27 19.07 -6.44
C GLU A 30 6.95 18.47 -5.19
N LEU A 31 7.59 19.28 -4.37
CA LEU A 31 8.21 18.83 -3.12
C LEU A 31 7.17 18.31 -2.12
N THR A 32 6.02 18.99 -1.98
CA THR A 32 4.96 18.53 -1.08
C THR A 32 4.31 17.24 -1.55
N GLU A 33 4.14 17.04 -2.85
CA GLU A 33 3.66 15.79 -3.44
C GLU A 33 4.68 14.66 -3.24
N ALA A 34 5.96 14.94 -3.47
CA ALA A 34 7.03 13.96 -3.24
C ALA A 34 7.13 13.54 -1.76
N LEU A 35 6.97 14.48 -0.83
CA LEU A 35 6.93 14.18 0.61
C LEU A 35 5.72 13.34 0.99
N LYS A 36 4.53 13.67 0.49
CA LYS A 36 3.32 12.87 0.71
C LYS A 36 3.46 11.45 0.15
N ALA A 37 4.02 11.32 -1.04
CA ALA A 37 4.29 10.00 -1.64
C ALA A 37 5.25 9.18 -0.78
N LYS A 38 6.32 9.78 -0.25
CA LYS A 38 7.26 9.10 0.67
C LYS A 38 6.63 8.71 2.01
N GLU A 39 5.79 9.57 2.58
CA GLU A 39 5.05 9.24 3.81
C GLU A 39 4.10 8.07 3.57
N LEU A 40 3.33 8.10 2.48
CA LEU A 40 2.42 7.03 2.11
C LEU A 40 3.16 5.71 1.84
N GLN A 41 4.30 5.76 1.16
CA GLN A 41 5.16 4.61 0.96
C GLN A 41 5.70 4.05 2.29
N ARG A 42 6.10 4.92 3.22
CA ARG A 42 6.56 4.52 4.55
C ARG A 42 5.46 3.88 5.39
N GLU A 43 4.25 4.44 5.35
CA GLU A 43 3.09 3.87 6.02
C GLU A 43 2.69 2.53 5.40
N GLY A 44 2.66 2.43 4.07
CA GLY A 44 2.40 1.19 3.35
C GLY A 44 3.44 0.10 3.66
N ASN A 45 4.70 0.46 3.83
CA ASN A 45 5.73 -0.47 4.25
C ASN A 45 5.51 -1.01 5.67
N ASN A 46 4.89 -0.25 6.55
CA ASN A 46 4.67 -0.64 7.94
C ASN A 46 3.35 -1.39 8.16
N SER A 47 2.33 -1.10 7.37
CA SER A 47 1.00 -1.72 7.46
C SER A 47 0.58 -2.34 6.14
N PHE A 48 0.28 -3.63 6.17
CA PHE A 48 -0.22 -4.36 5.02
C PHE A 48 -1.55 -3.80 4.52
N LEU A 49 -2.43 -3.42 5.43
CA LEU A 49 -3.74 -2.88 5.06
C LEU A 49 -3.63 -1.49 4.40
N THR A 50 -2.72 -0.65 4.87
CA THR A 50 -2.42 0.64 4.24
C THR A 50 -1.84 0.45 2.83
N TYR A 51 -0.96 -0.53 2.65
CA TYR A 51 -0.45 -0.92 1.35
C TYR A 51 -1.57 -1.35 0.38
N VAL A 52 -2.50 -2.20 0.84
CA VAL A 52 -3.63 -2.64 0.01
C VAL A 52 -4.53 -1.47 -0.39
N ARG A 53 -4.83 -0.54 0.52
CA ARG A 53 -5.61 0.67 0.21
C ARG A 53 -4.94 1.54 -0.85
N HIS A 54 -3.62 1.60 -0.83
CA HIS A 54 -2.87 2.38 -1.81
C HIS A 54 -2.91 1.76 -3.21
N ILE A 55 -2.70 0.45 -3.30
CA ILE A 55 -2.66 -0.27 -4.59
C ILE A 55 -4.06 -0.51 -5.16
N TRP A 56 -5.06 -0.60 -4.30
CA TRP A 56 -6.43 -0.84 -4.70
C TRP A 56 -7.36 0.27 -4.20
N PRO A 57 -7.48 1.41 -4.93
CA PRO A 57 -8.28 2.58 -4.51
C PRO A 57 -9.76 2.27 -4.24
N ASP A 58 -10.35 1.34 -5.02
CA ASP A 58 -11.76 0.92 -4.87
C ASP A 58 -11.96 -0.15 -3.78
N PHE A 59 -10.95 -0.40 -2.95
CA PHE A 59 -11.03 -1.41 -1.92
C PHE A 59 -11.99 -1.01 -0.80
N ILE A 60 -13.07 -1.78 -0.65
CA ILE A 60 -14.04 -1.62 0.44
C ILE A 60 -13.59 -2.47 1.62
N GLU A 61 -13.09 -1.81 2.65
CA GLU A 61 -12.63 -2.47 3.86
C GLU A 61 -13.77 -2.94 4.74
N GLY A 62 -13.66 -4.19 5.18
CA GLY A 62 -14.52 -4.78 6.20
C GLY A 62 -13.71 -5.32 7.38
N ARG A 63 -14.36 -5.59 8.50
CA ARG A 63 -13.72 -6.11 9.72
C ARG A 63 -12.90 -7.39 9.48
N HIS A 64 -13.34 -8.26 8.59
CA HIS A 64 -12.60 -9.49 8.24
C HIS A 64 -11.27 -9.19 7.56
N HIS A 65 -11.17 -8.10 6.78
CA HIS A 65 -9.92 -7.66 6.17
C HIS A 65 -8.91 -7.19 7.22
N GLN A 66 -9.37 -6.46 8.24
CA GLN A 66 -8.53 -5.99 9.34
C GLN A 66 -7.93 -7.17 10.11
N ILE A 67 -8.77 -8.13 10.49
CA ILE A 67 -8.34 -9.34 11.20
C ILE A 67 -7.35 -10.14 10.33
N PHE A 68 -7.63 -10.28 9.05
CA PHE A 68 -6.76 -11.02 8.15
C PHE A 68 -5.42 -10.32 7.94
N ALA A 69 -5.42 -9.01 7.71
CA ALA A 69 -4.22 -8.20 7.58
C ALA A 69 -3.32 -8.30 8.84
N GLU A 70 -3.90 -8.17 10.03
CA GLU A 70 -3.16 -8.35 11.30
C GLU A 70 -2.45 -9.71 11.35
N LYS A 71 -3.13 -10.80 10.97
CA LYS A 71 -2.52 -12.14 10.98
C LYS A 71 -1.41 -12.26 9.94
N LEU A 72 -1.59 -11.70 8.76
CA LEU A 72 -0.57 -11.68 7.71
C LEU A 72 0.66 -10.85 8.13
N GLU A 73 0.47 -9.71 8.80
CA GLU A 73 1.57 -8.92 9.35
C GLU A 73 2.37 -9.70 10.41
N ARG A 74 1.71 -10.48 11.25
CA ARG A 74 2.37 -11.37 12.22
C ARG A 74 3.15 -12.50 11.53
N VAL A 75 2.63 -13.02 10.40
CA VAL A 75 3.39 -13.96 9.56
C VAL A 75 4.63 -13.29 9.00
N ALA A 76 4.52 -12.06 8.49
CA ALA A 76 5.64 -11.30 7.95
C ALA A 76 6.73 -11.01 8.99
N LYS A 77 6.34 -10.79 10.25
CA LYS A 77 7.26 -10.61 11.37
C LYS A 77 7.88 -11.93 11.89
N GLY A 78 7.41 -13.07 11.40
CA GLY A 78 7.86 -14.40 11.89
C GLY A 78 7.24 -14.82 13.23
N GLU A 79 6.31 -14.03 13.77
CA GLU A 79 5.60 -14.35 15.03
C GLU A 79 4.63 -15.52 14.84
N LEU A 80 4.02 -15.61 13.65
CA LEU A 80 3.06 -16.63 13.29
C LEU A 80 3.63 -17.48 12.15
N LYS A 81 4.03 -18.71 12.43
CA LYS A 81 4.68 -19.60 11.45
C LYS A 81 3.70 -20.38 10.58
N ARG A 82 2.46 -20.55 11.02
CA ARG A 82 1.42 -21.31 10.31
C ARG A 82 0.10 -20.60 10.46
N LEU A 83 -0.57 -20.36 9.34
CA LEU A 83 -1.87 -19.69 9.29
C LEU A 83 -2.79 -20.45 8.38
N ILE A 84 -3.96 -20.87 8.90
CA ILE A 84 -5.05 -21.44 8.11
C ILE A 84 -6.15 -20.39 8.04
N VAL A 85 -6.61 -20.09 6.83
CA VAL A 85 -7.62 -19.07 6.58
C VAL A 85 -8.86 -19.69 5.95
N ASN A 86 -9.94 -19.74 6.71
CA ASN A 86 -11.26 -20.17 6.25
C ASN A 86 -12.14 -18.93 6.08
N MET A 87 -12.45 -18.59 4.84
CA MET A 87 -13.33 -17.47 4.50
C MET A 87 -14.25 -17.89 3.35
N PRO A 88 -15.49 -17.37 3.29
CA PRO A 88 -16.39 -17.64 2.18
C PRO A 88 -15.78 -17.20 0.83
N PRO A 89 -16.27 -17.74 -0.30
CA PRO A 89 -15.91 -17.24 -1.61
C PRO A 89 -16.22 -15.74 -1.76
N ARG A 90 -15.49 -15.04 -2.64
CA ARG A 90 -15.67 -13.61 -2.94
C ARG A 90 -15.40 -12.64 -1.77
N HIS A 91 -14.71 -13.09 -0.71
CA HIS A 91 -14.26 -12.23 0.40
C HIS A 91 -12.78 -11.89 0.28
N THR A 92 -12.28 -11.69 -0.93
CA THR A 92 -10.91 -11.22 -1.26
C THR A 92 -9.76 -12.06 -0.70
N LYS A 93 -10.03 -13.24 -0.10
CA LYS A 93 -9.02 -14.11 0.51
C LYS A 93 -7.80 -14.36 -0.40
N SER A 94 -8.06 -14.76 -1.65
CA SER A 94 -7.00 -15.08 -2.61
C SER A 94 -6.24 -13.84 -3.08
N GLU A 95 -6.91 -12.71 -3.23
CA GLU A 95 -6.25 -11.45 -3.57
C GLU A 95 -5.29 -11.02 -2.46
N PHE A 96 -5.74 -11.07 -1.21
CA PHE A 96 -4.90 -10.78 -0.05
C PHE A 96 -3.72 -11.75 0.08
N ALA A 97 -3.99 -13.06 0.13
CA ALA A 97 -2.98 -14.07 0.43
C ALA A 97 -2.04 -14.36 -0.73
N SER A 98 -2.55 -14.34 -1.98
CA SER A 98 -1.80 -14.83 -3.13
C SER A 98 -1.32 -13.72 -4.09
N THR A 99 -1.77 -12.48 -3.90
CA THR A 99 -1.38 -11.33 -4.72
C THR A 99 -0.73 -10.24 -3.89
N TYR A 100 -1.49 -9.58 -3.02
CA TYR A 100 -1.01 -8.39 -2.30
C TYR A 100 0.00 -8.73 -1.19
N PHE A 101 -0.19 -9.80 -0.46
CA PHE A 101 0.74 -10.17 0.61
C PHE A 101 2.13 -10.58 0.09
N PRO A 102 2.26 -11.40 -0.95
CA PRO A 102 3.54 -11.67 -1.57
C PRO A 102 4.23 -10.41 -2.12
N SER A 103 3.50 -9.53 -2.81
CA SER A 103 4.07 -8.30 -3.34
C SER A 103 4.56 -7.37 -2.22
N TRP A 104 3.78 -7.20 -1.16
CA TRP A 104 4.15 -6.40 0.01
C TRP A 104 5.40 -6.92 0.73
N ILE A 105 5.49 -8.22 0.97
CA ILE A 105 6.67 -8.83 1.62
C ILE A 105 7.91 -8.69 0.74
N LEU A 106 7.79 -8.93 -0.56
CA LEU A 106 8.91 -8.81 -1.50
C LEU A 106 9.39 -7.35 -1.61
N GLY A 107 8.49 -6.38 -1.59
CA GLY A 107 8.85 -4.96 -1.55
C GLY A 107 9.65 -4.59 -0.30
N ARG A 108 9.35 -5.21 0.85
CA ARG A 108 10.09 -4.99 2.11
C ARG A 108 11.42 -5.76 2.18
N ASN A 109 11.46 -6.94 1.60
CA ASN A 109 12.65 -7.79 1.59
C ASN A 109 12.77 -8.56 0.26
N PRO A 110 13.42 -7.98 -0.75
CA PRO A 110 13.57 -8.60 -2.06
C PRO A 110 14.38 -9.90 -2.08
N LYS A 111 15.09 -10.21 -0.99
CA LYS A 111 15.86 -11.46 -0.87
C LYS A 111 15.00 -12.66 -0.47
N LEU A 112 13.77 -12.44 -0.05
CA LEU A 112 12.86 -13.52 0.31
C LEU A 112 12.45 -14.33 -0.92
N LYS A 113 12.31 -15.64 -0.71
CA LYS A 113 11.80 -16.58 -1.71
C LYS A 113 10.42 -17.04 -1.25
N ILE A 114 9.40 -16.80 -2.08
CA ILE A 114 8.02 -17.18 -1.79
C ILE A 114 7.64 -18.29 -2.78
N MET A 115 7.12 -19.39 -2.27
CA MET A 115 6.59 -20.47 -3.08
C MET A 115 5.06 -20.49 -2.94
N GLN A 116 4.35 -20.35 -4.05
CA GLN A 116 2.91 -20.47 -4.13
C GLN A 116 2.54 -21.83 -4.71
N ILE A 117 1.76 -22.60 -3.98
CA ILE A 117 1.28 -23.92 -4.39
C ILE A 117 -0.22 -23.84 -4.62
N THR A 118 -0.67 -24.30 -5.78
CA THR A 118 -2.08 -24.33 -6.17
C THR A 118 -2.41 -25.71 -6.76
N HIS A 119 -3.70 -26.00 -6.94
CA HIS A 119 -4.14 -27.27 -7.52
C HIS A 119 -3.95 -27.37 -9.04
N THR A 120 -3.71 -26.25 -9.74
CA THR A 120 -3.41 -26.22 -11.18
C THR A 120 -2.25 -25.29 -11.50
N ALA A 121 -1.47 -25.65 -12.51
CA ALA A 121 -0.36 -24.82 -12.99
C ALA A 121 -0.85 -23.46 -13.51
N GLU A 122 -1.99 -23.44 -14.21
CA GLU A 122 -2.60 -22.21 -14.74
C GLU A 122 -2.88 -21.20 -13.61
N LEU A 123 -3.42 -21.66 -12.50
CA LEU A 123 -3.71 -20.80 -11.35
C LEU A 123 -2.42 -20.27 -10.72
N ALA A 124 -1.37 -21.10 -10.63
CA ALA A 124 -0.07 -20.66 -10.15
C ALA A 124 0.53 -19.56 -11.05
N PHE A 125 0.50 -19.76 -12.36
CA PHE A 125 0.97 -18.75 -13.32
C PHE A 125 0.16 -17.45 -13.23
N ARG A 126 -1.15 -17.54 -13.05
CA ARG A 126 -2.02 -16.37 -12.91
C ARG A 126 -1.68 -15.54 -11.67
N PHE A 127 -1.47 -16.17 -10.52
CA PHE A 127 -1.05 -15.46 -9.32
C PHE A 127 0.35 -14.88 -9.45
N GLY A 128 1.31 -15.62 -10.00
CA GLY A 128 2.66 -15.13 -10.24
C GLY A 128 2.67 -13.90 -11.17
N ARG A 129 1.83 -13.89 -12.21
CA ARG A 129 1.66 -12.72 -13.09
C ARG A 129 1.10 -11.52 -12.34
N LYS A 130 0.01 -11.71 -11.57
CA LYS A 130 -0.60 -10.62 -10.78
C LYS A 130 0.38 -10.02 -9.77
N VAL A 131 1.17 -10.84 -9.09
CA VAL A 131 2.20 -10.32 -8.14
C VAL A 131 3.21 -9.45 -8.88
N ARG A 132 3.66 -9.87 -10.07
CA ARG A 132 4.58 -9.08 -10.89
C ARG A 132 3.95 -7.77 -11.34
N GLU A 133 2.72 -7.79 -11.85
CA GLU A 133 1.98 -6.61 -12.27
C GLU A 133 1.85 -5.59 -11.13
N VAL A 134 1.61 -6.06 -9.91
CA VAL A 134 1.54 -5.19 -8.72
C VAL A 134 2.90 -4.59 -8.36
N ILE A 135 3.99 -5.36 -8.50
CA ILE A 135 5.34 -4.88 -8.19
C ILE A 135 5.83 -3.88 -9.26
N ASP A 136 5.46 -4.10 -10.51
CA ASP A 136 5.85 -3.27 -11.65
C ASP A 136 4.93 -2.03 -11.82
N SER A 137 3.84 -1.92 -11.03
CA SER A 137 2.98 -0.74 -11.04
C SER A 137 3.70 0.47 -10.43
N PRO A 138 3.56 1.65 -11.07
CA PRO A 138 4.20 2.88 -10.60
C PRO A 138 3.68 3.37 -9.24
#